data_070a16206b349765e6f2097424cb4604
#
_entry.id   070a16206b349765e6f2097424cb4604
#
_cell.length_a   1.000
_cell.length_b   1.000
_cell.length_c   1.000
_cell.angle_alpha   90.00
_cell.angle_beta   90.00
_cell.angle_gamma   90.00
#
_symmetry.space_group_name_H-M   'P 1'
#
loop_
_entity.id
_entity.type
_entity.pdbx_description
1 polymer ?
#
loop_
_entity_poly.entity_id
_entity_poly.type
_entity_poly.pdbx_seq_one_letter_code
_entity_poly.pdbx_strand_id
1 'polypeptide(L)'
;MTSSPASALQEMKTNNLAMAFQEVFTVILRTRFFVQRVENSDAFRATLRKMISAAVKDASALGYSDEASKMAIYAMIGFLDESILNSKDPTFADWARRPLQEEMFGGHFAGEYFFRNLTDLLNRPESAEVADVLELHALCLLLGYRGRFAFGDASEIHTILQRIRDKITRIRGSYALFRPAETPAAPPKAKRDPWVGRLLITAILLAVITILAYVGYVLVLGQAIPSTARGIEQSPTTLATYRATSLQEISL
;
A
#
# COMPACT_ATOMS: atom_id res chain seq x y z
N MET A 1 -19.41 -42.69 -20.04
CA MET A 1 -19.91 -41.49 -19.31
C MET A 1 -18.99 -40.33 -19.69
N THR A 2 -19.38 -39.56 -20.68
CA THR A 2 -18.62 -38.40 -21.13
C THR A 2 -18.98 -37.21 -20.28
N SER A 3 -18.06 -36.72 -19.46
CA SER A 3 -18.26 -35.48 -18.72
C SER A 3 -18.52 -34.34 -19.70
N SER A 4 -19.55 -33.55 -19.42
CA SER A 4 -19.91 -32.37 -20.21
C SER A 4 -18.71 -31.41 -20.32
N PRO A 5 -18.46 -30.76 -21.48
CA PRO A 5 -17.39 -29.78 -21.62
C PRO A 5 -17.47 -28.65 -20.56
N ALA A 6 -18.67 -28.35 -20.07
CA ALA A 6 -18.88 -27.38 -18.99
C ALA A 6 -18.37 -27.89 -17.63
N SER A 7 -18.49 -29.20 -17.31
CA SER A 7 -17.93 -29.76 -16.06
C SER A 7 -16.43 -29.85 -16.10
N ALA A 8 -15.86 -30.21 -17.26
CA ALA A 8 -14.40 -30.20 -17.43
C ALA A 8 -13.80 -28.77 -17.31
N LEU A 9 -14.47 -27.76 -17.84
CA LEU A 9 -14.11 -26.35 -17.67
C LEU A 9 -14.29 -25.86 -16.22
N GLN A 10 -15.27 -26.40 -15.50
CA GLN A 10 -15.51 -26.11 -14.10
C GLN A 10 -14.44 -26.77 -13.21
N GLU A 11 -14.07 -28.02 -13.48
CA GLU A 11 -12.95 -28.72 -12.80
C GLU A 11 -11.61 -28.07 -13.10
N MET A 12 -11.34 -27.62 -14.33
CA MET A 12 -10.14 -26.84 -14.66
C MET A 12 -10.07 -25.48 -13.96
N LYS A 13 -11.22 -24.91 -13.55
CA LYS A 13 -11.27 -23.64 -12.78
C LYS A 13 -10.99 -23.80 -11.30
N THR A 14 -11.24 -24.97 -10.74
CA THR A 14 -11.15 -25.20 -9.29
C THR A 14 -9.85 -25.83 -8.83
N ASN A 15 -9.06 -26.43 -9.72
CA ASN A 15 -7.85 -27.20 -9.37
C ASN A 15 -6.63 -26.66 -10.09
N ASN A 16 -6.22 -25.43 -9.80
CA ASN A 16 -4.95 -24.89 -10.29
C ASN A 16 -3.92 -24.76 -9.16
N LEU A 17 -2.65 -24.60 -9.51
CA LEU A 17 -1.55 -24.47 -8.56
C LEU A 17 -1.77 -23.34 -7.54
N ALA A 18 -2.33 -22.22 -7.97
CA ALA A 18 -2.63 -21.09 -7.08
C ALA A 18 -3.63 -21.43 -5.99
N MET A 19 -4.59 -22.34 -6.28
CA MET A 19 -5.56 -22.83 -5.27
C MET A 19 -4.88 -23.72 -4.22
N ALA A 20 -3.91 -24.55 -4.60
CA ALA A 20 -3.11 -25.30 -3.62
C ALA A 20 -2.38 -24.37 -2.62
N PHE A 21 -1.98 -23.19 -3.08
CA PHE A 21 -1.30 -22.19 -2.25
C PHE A 21 -2.21 -21.09 -1.67
N GLN A 22 -3.55 -21.21 -1.79
CA GLN A 22 -4.49 -20.15 -1.39
C GLN A 22 -4.40 -19.75 0.08
N GLU A 23 -4.15 -20.71 0.97
CA GLU A 23 -4.01 -20.43 2.40
C GLU A 23 -2.75 -19.61 2.68
N VAL A 24 -1.65 -19.94 2.01
CA VAL A 24 -0.39 -19.20 2.12
C VAL A 24 -0.60 -17.78 1.60
N PHE A 25 -1.24 -17.58 0.44
CA PHE A 25 -1.63 -16.25 -0.06
C PHE A 25 -2.47 -15.48 0.96
N THR A 26 -3.43 -16.14 1.57
CA THR A 26 -4.32 -15.51 2.56
C THR A 26 -3.54 -14.98 3.75
N VAL A 27 -2.60 -15.76 4.28
CA VAL A 27 -1.75 -15.33 5.41
C VAL A 27 -0.85 -14.18 5.00
N ILE A 28 -0.22 -14.24 3.81
CA ILE A 28 0.62 -13.17 3.28
C ILE A 28 -0.17 -11.86 3.23
N LEU A 29 -1.37 -11.88 2.66
CA LEU A 29 -2.21 -10.70 2.52
C LEU A 29 -2.68 -10.16 3.87
N ARG A 30 -3.10 -11.03 4.80
CA ARG A 30 -3.49 -10.61 6.14
C ARG A 30 -2.34 -9.94 6.88
N THR A 31 -1.12 -10.46 6.76
CA THR A 31 0.08 -9.87 7.36
C THR A 31 0.41 -8.54 6.70
N ARG A 32 0.40 -8.49 5.36
CA ARG A 32 0.73 -7.28 4.58
C ARG A 32 -0.22 -6.12 4.87
N PHE A 33 -1.52 -6.40 5.05
CA PHE A 33 -2.56 -5.39 5.30
C PHE A 33 -2.92 -5.22 6.78
N PHE A 34 -2.11 -5.75 7.70
CA PHE A 34 -2.30 -5.63 9.15
C PHE A 34 -3.67 -6.16 9.67
N VAL A 35 -4.26 -7.09 8.95
CA VAL A 35 -5.55 -7.70 9.34
C VAL A 35 -5.35 -8.78 10.39
N GLN A 36 -4.16 -9.39 10.44
CA GLN A 36 -3.82 -10.43 11.40
C GLN A 36 -2.80 -9.93 12.41
N ARG A 37 -3.14 -9.98 13.69
CA ARG A 37 -2.17 -9.80 14.77
C ARG A 37 -1.40 -11.09 14.99
N VAL A 38 -0.08 -10.99 15.03
CA VAL A 38 0.82 -12.08 15.36
C VAL A 38 1.45 -11.77 16.72
N GLU A 39 1.25 -12.64 17.71
CA GLU A 39 1.80 -12.45 19.06
C GLU A 39 3.18 -13.08 19.23
N ASN A 40 3.46 -14.13 18.46
CA ASN A 40 4.71 -14.88 18.54
C ASN A 40 5.24 -15.23 17.14
N SER A 41 6.38 -14.66 16.80
CA SER A 41 7.05 -14.84 15.51
C SER A 41 7.46 -16.29 15.23
N ASP A 42 7.93 -17.04 16.25
CA ASP A 42 8.38 -18.42 16.06
C ASP A 42 7.21 -19.39 15.86
N ALA A 43 6.12 -19.20 16.61
CA ALA A 43 4.89 -19.97 16.41
C ALA A 43 4.29 -19.70 15.03
N PHE A 44 4.31 -18.44 14.58
CA PHE A 44 3.88 -18.05 13.25
C PHE A 44 4.74 -18.70 12.16
N ARG A 45 6.05 -18.69 12.31
CA ARG A 45 7.01 -19.36 11.43
C ARG A 45 6.75 -20.88 11.33
N ALA A 46 6.51 -21.53 12.46
CA ALA A 46 6.18 -22.95 12.48
C ALA A 46 4.86 -23.26 11.74
N THR A 47 3.87 -22.39 11.89
CA THR A 47 2.58 -22.50 11.19
C THR A 47 2.77 -22.34 9.69
N LEU A 48 3.54 -21.34 9.25
CA LEU A 48 3.84 -21.13 7.83
C LEU A 48 4.51 -22.33 7.18
N ARG A 49 5.49 -22.96 7.85
CA ARG A 49 6.13 -24.19 7.33
C ARG A 49 5.12 -25.32 7.14
N LYS A 50 4.20 -25.50 8.08
CA LYS A 50 3.14 -26.52 7.95
C LYS A 50 2.22 -26.22 6.77
N MET A 51 1.82 -24.96 6.61
CA MET A 51 0.96 -24.54 5.50
C MET A 51 1.64 -24.72 4.14
N ILE A 52 2.92 -24.34 4.02
CA ILE A 52 3.70 -24.55 2.79
C ILE A 52 3.86 -26.04 2.48
N SER A 53 4.15 -26.85 3.51
CA SER A 53 4.25 -28.31 3.34
C SER A 53 2.91 -28.94 2.91
N ALA A 54 1.79 -28.46 3.42
CA ALA A 54 0.45 -28.89 2.99
C ALA A 54 0.20 -28.50 1.52
N ALA A 55 0.46 -27.24 1.18
CA ALA A 55 0.29 -26.74 -0.20
C ALA A 55 1.11 -27.56 -1.23
N VAL A 56 2.33 -27.96 -0.86
CA VAL A 56 3.16 -28.83 -1.72
C VAL A 56 2.55 -30.22 -1.90
N LYS A 57 2.01 -30.80 -0.83
CA LYS A 57 1.30 -32.09 -0.92
C LYS A 57 0.06 -31.99 -1.81
N ASP A 58 -0.68 -30.91 -1.67
CA ASP A 58 -1.86 -30.66 -2.47
C ASP A 58 -1.51 -30.45 -3.95
N ALA A 59 -0.45 -29.68 -4.24
CA ALA A 59 0.08 -29.52 -5.57
C ALA A 59 0.54 -30.87 -6.21
N SER A 60 1.24 -31.70 -5.44
CA SER A 60 1.64 -33.05 -5.88
C SER A 60 0.42 -33.97 -6.13
N ALA A 61 -0.59 -33.90 -5.27
CA ALA A 61 -1.85 -34.64 -5.44
C ALA A 61 -2.62 -34.21 -6.69
N LEU A 62 -2.49 -32.93 -7.10
CA LEU A 62 -3.05 -32.38 -8.35
C LEU A 62 -2.19 -32.75 -9.59
N GLY A 63 -1.05 -33.41 -9.43
CA GLY A 63 -0.20 -33.90 -10.52
C GLY A 63 0.85 -32.89 -10.98
N TYR A 64 1.10 -31.81 -10.23
CA TYR A 64 2.19 -30.88 -10.54
C TYR A 64 3.56 -31.52 -10.30
N SER A 65 4.52 -31.17 -11.16
CA SER A 65 5.91 -31.63 -11.02
C SER A 65 6.57 -31.02 -9.77
N ASP A 66 7.61 -31.71 -9.26
CA ASP A 66 8.42 -31.18 -8.17
C ASP A 66 9.08 -29.85 -8.53
N GLU A 67 9.41 -29.67 -9.82
CA GLU A 67 9.97 -28.42 -10.32
C GLU A 67 8.95 -27.27 -10.26
N ALA A 68 7.71 -27.51 -10.71
CA ALA A 68 6.63 -26.53 -10.62
C ALA A 68 6.33 -26.14 -9.16
N SER A 69 6.25 -27.15 -8.28
CA SER A 69 6.06 -26.96 -6.83
C SER A 69 7.22 -26.15 -6.21
N LYS A 70 8.46 -26.45 -6.60
CA LYS A 70 9.65 -25.72 -6.14
C LYS A 70 9.62 -24.25 -6.57
N MET A 71 9.28 -23.96 -7.82
CA MET A 71 9.14 -22.59 -8.31
C MET A 71 8.06 -21.82 -7.55
N ALA A 72 6.92 -22.48 -7.27
CA ALA A 72 5.85 -21.88 -6.47
C ALA A 72 6.30 -21.56 -5.04
N ILE A 73 7.02 -22.48 -4.38
CA ILE A 73 7.55 -22.26 -3.01
C ILE A 73 8.49 -21.05 -2.99
N TYR A 74 9.42 -20.95 -3.94
CA TYR A 74 10.32 -19.79 -4.01
C TYR A 74 9.55 -18.47 -4.17
N ALA A 75 8.52 -18.46 -5.03
CA ALA A 75 7.69 -17.28 -5.23
C ALA A 75 6.92 -16.90 -3.96
N MET A 76 6.30 -17.87 -3.30
CA MET A 76 5.50 -17.66 -2.10
C MET A 76 6.35 -17.20 -0.92
N ILE A 77 7.51 -17.81 -0.70
CA ILE A 77 8.39 -17.45 0.41
C ILE A 77 9.00 -16.06 0.19
N GLY A 78 9.44 -15.75 -1.03
CA GLY A 78 9.92 -14.40 -1.35
C GLY A 78 8.86 -13.33 -1.11
N PHE A 79 7.62 -13.58 -1.53
CA PHE A 79 6.51 -12.66 -1.31
C PHE A 79 6.14 -12.54 0.18
N LEU A 80 6.18 -13.63 0.93
CA LEU A 80 5.93 -13.66 2.37
C LEU A 80 6.97 -12.83 3.13
N ASP A 81 8.26 -13.12 2.91
CA ASP A 81 9.35 -12.42 3.59
C ASP A 81 9.30 -10.92 3.31
N GLU A 82 9.10 -10.52 2.04
CA GLU A 82 8.94 -9.10 1.68
C GLU A 82 7.71 -8.48 2.38
N SER A 83 6.61 -9.20 2.47
CA SER A 83 5.38 -8.69 3.09
C SER A 83 5.54 -8.49 4.60
N ILE A 84 6.23 -9.41 5.28
CA ILE A 84 6.55 -9.31 6.71
C ILE A 84 7.50 -8.14 6.97
N LEU A 85 8.58 -8.03 6.21
CA LEU A 85 9.55 -6.94 6.35
C LEU A 85 8.90 -5.56 6.11
N ASN A 86 8.00 -5.47 5.14
CA ASN A 86 7.28 -4.23 4.84
C ASN A 86 6.17 -3.90 5.84
N SER A 87 5.71 -4.87 6.63
CA SER A 87 4.69 -4.65 7.67
C SER A 87 5.19 -3.75 8.79
N LYS A 88 6.52 -3.73 9.06
CA LYS A 88 7.14 -2.99 10.18
C LYS A 88 6.52 -3.33 11.55
N ASP A 89 5.87 -4.48 11.67
CA ASP A 89 5.33 -4.94 12.94
C ASP A 89 6.50 -5.31 13.88
N PRO A 90 6.55 -4.75 15.11
CA PRO A 90 7.61 -5.04 16.08
C PRO A 90 7.78 -6.53 16.40
N THR A 91 6.71 -7.33 16.30
CA THR A 91 6.75 -8.78 16.49
C THR A 91 7.72 -9.47 15.54
N PHE A 92 7.98 -8.87 14.37
CA PHE A 92 8.88 -9.38 13.36
C PHE A 92 10.25 -8.66 13.33
N ALA A 93 10.65 -7.98 14.40
CA ALA A 93 11.91 -7.23 14.45
C ALA A 93 13.15 -8.08 14.07
N ASP A 94 13.16 -9.36 14.46
CA ASP A 94 14.25 -10.29 14.15
C ASP A 94 14.10 -11.00 12.79
N TRP A 95 12.98 -10.80 12.08
CA TRP A 95 12.73 -11.49 10.80
C TRP A 95 13.77 -11.15 9.73
N ALA A 96 14.27 -9.92 9.70
CA ALA A 96 15.31 -9.49 8.76
C ALA A 96 16.63 -10.23 8.93
N ARG A 97 16.93 -10.68 10.16
CA ARG A 97 18.15 -11.45 10.47
C ARG A 97 18.03 -12.91 10.04
N ARG A 98 16.82 -13.43 10.03
CA ARG A 98 16.54 -14.84 9.74
C ARG A 98 15.22 -14.95 8.98
N PRO A 99 15.16 -14.49 7.71
CA PRO A 99 13.97 -14.65 6.89
C PRO A 99 13.69 -16.12 6.60
N LEU A 100 12.45 -16.45 6.23
CA LEU A 100 12.06 -17.83 6.00
C LEU A 100 12.81 -18.45 4.81
N GLN A 101 13.16 -17.64 3.80
CA GLN A 101 13.99 -18.09 2.67
C GLN A 101 15.37 -18.60 3.09
N GLU A 102 16.01 -17.98 4.09
CA GLU A 102 17.30 -18.47 4.59
C GLU A 102 17.16 -19.82 5.26
N GLU A 103 16.12 -19.99 6.08
CA GLU A 103 15.86 -21.25 6.76
C GLU A 103 15.53 -22.39 5.80
N MET A 104 14.79 -22.11 4.71
CA MET A 104 14.34 -23.15 3.77
C MET A 104 15.30 -23.40 2.61
N PHE A 105 16.10 -22.40 2.21
CA PHE A 105 16.94 -22.47 1.02
C PHE A 105 18.42 -22.18 1.30
N GLY A 106 18.78 -21.83 2.53
CA GLY A 106 20.17 -21.55 2.94
C GLY A 106 20.71 -20.21 2.43
N GLY A 107 19.84 -19.25 2.05
CA GLY A 107 20.27 -17.94 1.58
C GLY A 107 19.14 -16.97 1.26
N HIS A 108 19.51 -15.75 0.88
CA HIS A 108 18.59 -14.63 0.63
C HIS A 108 18.29 -14.41 -0.87
N PHE A 109 18.08 -15.48 -1.63
CA PHE A 109 18.01 -15.44 -3.09
C PHE A 109 16.58 -15.52 -3.65
N ALA A 110 15.55 -15.55 -2.80
CA ALA A 110 14.18 -15.78 -3.28
C ALA A 110 13.73 -14.71 -4.31
N GLY A 111 14.12 -13.45 -4.09
CA GLY A 111 13.81 -12.36 -5.03
C GLY A 111 14.48 -12.51 -6.39
N GLU A 112 15.71 -13.02 -6.44
CA GLU A 112 16.42 -13.28 -7.68
C GLU A 112 15.89 -14.54 -8.38
N TYR A 113 15.69 -15.61 -7.62
CA TYR A 113 15.12 -16.87 -8.14
C TYR A 113 13.72 -16.67 -8.71
N PHE A 114 12.89 -15.82 -8.10
CA PHE A 114 11.58 -15.50 -8.63
C PHE A 114 11.64 -15.01 -10.09
N PHE A 115 12.45 -14.00 -10.36
CA PHE A 115 12.53 -13.42 -11.70
C PHE A 115 13.31 -14.30 -12.68
N ARG A 116 14.28 -15.09 -12.21
CA ARG A 116 14.97 -16.09 -13.03
C ARG A 116 14.00 -17.19 -13.45
N ASN A 117 13.26 -17.78 -12.50
CA ASN A 117 12.25 -18.79 -12.79
C ASN A 117 11.18 -18.24 -13.74
N LEU A 118 10.78 -16.99 -13.55
CA LEU A 118 9.82 -16.34 -14.43
C LEU A 118 10.35 -16.20 -15.87
N THR A 119 11.63 -15.84 -16.02
CA THR A 119 12.27 -15.77 -17.34
C THR A 119 12.35 -17.17 -17.98
N ASP A 120 12.72 -18.18 -17.21
CA ASP A 120 12.77 -19.57 -17.69
C ASP A 120 11.39 -20.05 -18.13
N LEU A 121 10.35 -19.81 -17.32
CA LEU A 121 8.95 -20.16 -17.65
C LEU A 121 8.47 -19.48 -18.94
N LEU A 122 8.81 -18.21 -19.13
CA LEU A 122 8.45 -17.46 -20.34
C LEU A 122 9.12 -18.05 -21.60
N ASN A 123 10.25 -18.72 -21.47
CA ASN A 123 11.01 -19.35 -22.58
C ASN A 123 10.70 -20.84 -22.77
N ARG A 124 10.04 -21.52 -21.82
CA ARG A 124 9.67 -22.94 -21.92
C ARG A 124 8.62 -23.20 -23.00
N PRO A 125 8.54 -24.43 -23.53
CA PRO A 125 7.42 -24.87 -24.36
C PRO A 125 6.08 -24.63 -23.66
N GLU A 126 5.05 -24.39 -24.44
CA GLU A 126 3.70 -24.14 -23.94
C GLU A 126 3.08 -25.41 -23.34
N SER A 127 2.67 -25.34 -22.08
CA SER A 127 1.96 -26.41 -21.37
C SER A 127 1.01 -25.83 -20.33
N ALA A 128 0.00 -26.60 -19.91
CA ALA A 128 -0.92 -26.21 -18.86
C ALA A 128 -0.19 -25.91 -17.54
N GLU A 129 0.80 -26.74 -17.18
CA GLU A 129 1.62 -26.54 -15.97
C GLU A 129 2.39 -25.23 -16.01
N VAL A 130 3.02 -24.89 -17.16
CA VAL A 130 3.70 -23.60 -17.33
C VAL A 130 2.76 -22.43 -17.15
N ALA A 131 1.52 -22.52 -17.66
CA ALA A 131 0.52 -21.49 -17.48
C ALA A 131 0.12 -21.32 -16.01
N ASP A 132 -0.05 -22.43 -15.26
CA ASP A 132 -0.41 -22.39 -13.84
C ASP A 132 0.68 -21.78 -12.97
N VAL A 133 1.95 -22.14 -13.22
CA VAL A 133 3.09 -21.55 -12.49
C VAL A 133 3.24 -20.06 -12.82
N LEU A 134 3.07 -19.68 -14.09
CA LEU A 134 3.05 -18.26 -14.50
C LEU A 134 1.92 -17.49 -13.85
N GLU A 135 0.73 -18.08 -13.72
CA GLU A 135 -0.42 -17.47 -13.04
C GLU A 135 -0.13 -17.20 -11.58
N LEU A 136 0.49 -18.15 -10.86
CA LEU A 136 0.92 -17.96 -9.47
C LEU A 136 1.92 -16.81 -9.36
N HIS A 137 2.92 -16.73 -10.24
CA HIS A 137 3.88 -15.63 -10.24
C HIS A 137 3.21 -14.28 -10.55
N ALA A 138 2.26 -14.26 -11.51
CA ALA A 138 1.49 -13.06 -11.81
C ALA A 138 0.68 -12.57 -10.62
N LEU A 139 0.04 -13.49 -9.87
CA LEU A 139 -0.68 -13.16 -8.64
C LEU A 139 0.25 -12.52 -7.60
N CYS A 140 1.45 -13.05 -7.38
CA CYS A 140 2.41 -12.42 -6.46
C CYS A 140 2.71 -10.97 -6.86
N LEU A 141 2.98 -10.71 -8.16
CA LEU A 141 3.27 -9.37 -8.67
C LEU A 141 2.06 -8.43 -8.56
N LEU A 142 0.86 -8.90 -8.93
CA LEU A 142 -0.40 -8.14 -8.85
C LEU A 142 -0.75 -7.78 -7.40
N LEU A 143 -0.46 -8.68 -6.46
CA LEU A 143 -0.67 -8.48 -5.03
C LEU A 143 0.43 -7.63 -4.38
N GLY A 144 1.41 -7.19 -5.16
CA GLY A 144 2.37 -6.16 -4.76
C GLY A 144 3.76 -6.68 -4.41
N TYR A 145 4.10 -7.92 -4.75
CA TYR A 145 5.48 -8.39 -4.65
C TYR A 145 6.38 -7.60 -5.62
N ARG A 146 7.54 -7.17 -5.14
CA ARG A 146 8.51 -6.39 -5.91
C ARG A 146 9.85 -7.10 -6.07
N GLY A 147 10.31 -7.83 -5.06
CA GLY A 147 11.59 -8.50 -5.05
C GLY A 147 12.75 -7.58 -5.44
N ARG A 148 13.52 -7.94 -6.47
CA ARG A 148 14.64 -7.13 -6.94
C ARG A 148 14.25 -5.75 -7.50
N PHE A 149 12.99 -5.53 -7.83
CA PHE A 149 12.46 -4.24 -8.31
C PHE A 149 11.85 -3.38 -7.18
N ALA A 150 12.15 -3.68 -5.91
CA ALA A 150 11.64 -2.93 -4.77
C ALA A 150 12.01 -1.42 -4.83
N PHE A 151 13.17 -1.11 -5.41
CA PHE A 151 13.69 0.24 -5.60
C PHE A 151 13.72 0.70 -7.06
N GLY A 152 13.13 -0.10 -7.98
CA GLY A 152 13.12 0.14 -9.43
C GLY A 152 11.84 0.76 -9.94
N ASP A 153 11.80 0.94 -11.27
CA ASP A 153 10.62 1.47 -11.96
C ASP A 153 9.49 0.41 -12.02
N ALA A 154 8.29 0.83 -11.63
CA ALA A 154 7.10 0.00 -11.70
C ALA A 154 6.75 -0.44 -13.16
N SER A 155 7.26 0.27 -14.17
CA SER A 155 7.05 -0.03 -15.59
C SER A 155 7.60 -1.40 -15.99
N GLU A 156 8.72 -1.84 -15.39
CA GLU A 156 9.29 -3.15 -15.67
C GLU A 156 8.36 -4.28 -15.23
N ILE A 157 7.76 -4.17 -14.04
CA ILE A 157 6.80 -5.17 -13.55
C ILE A 157 5.58 -5.21 -14.47
N HIS A 158 5.12 -4.06 -14.95
CA HIS A 158 4.00 -4.01 -15.89
C HIS A 158 4.32 -4.73 -17.20
N THR A 159 5.52 -4.52 -17.74
CA THR A 159 6.00 -5.20 -18.94
C THR A 159 6.09 -6.72 -18.72
N ILE A 160 6.58 -7.16 -17.56
CA ILE A 160 6.62 -8.57 -17.20
C ILE A 160 5.22 -9.16 -17.14
N LEU A 161 4.26 -8.50 -16.50
CA LEU A 161 2.87 -8.94 -16.41
C LEU A 161 2.21 -9.05 -17.79
N GLN A 162 2.51 -8.14 -18.72
CA GLN A 162 2.02 -8.24 -20.09
C GLN A 162 2.57 -9.50 -20.78
N ARG A 163 3.86 -9.78 -20.67
CA ARG A 163 4.48 -11.01 -21.25
C ARG A 163 3.90 -12.28 -20.67
N ILE A 164 3.64 -12.33 -19.36
CA ILE A 164 2.98 -13.46 -18.70
C ILE A 164 1.58 -13.64 -19.27
N ARG A 165 0.79 -12.57 -19.31
CA ARG A 165 -0.57 -12.58 -19.85
C ARG A 165 -0.58 -13.13 -21.28
N ASP A 166 0.29 -12.62 -22.13
CA ASP A 166 0.32 -13.02 -23.54
C ASP A 166 0.66 -14.52 -23.69
N LYS A 167 1.57 -15.04 -22.86
CA LYS A 167 1.90 -16.48 -22.86
C LYS A 167 0.73 -17.33 -22.34
N ILE A 168 0.12 -16.95 -21.21
CA ILE A 168 -1.05 -17.69 -20.69
C ILE A 168 -2.20 -17.67 -21.68
N THR A 169 -2.41 -16.53 -22.35
CA THR A 169 -3.47 -16.41 -23.38
C THR A 169 -3.21 -17.31 -24.58
N ARG A 170 -1.96 -17.49 -25.00
CA ARG A 170 -1.63 -18.46 -26.08
C ARG A 170 -1.89 -19.90 -25.66
N ILE A 171 -1.61 -20.25 -24.38
CA ILE A 171 -1.78 -21.62 -23.88
C ILE A 171 -3.24 -21.97 -23.66
N ARG A 172 -4.02 -21.04 -23.06
CA ARG A 172 -5.37 -21.33 -22.57
C ARG A 172 -6.50 -20.61 -23.31
N GLY A 173 -6.17 -19.73 -24.27
CA GLY A 173 -7.12 -18.81 -24.83
C GLY A 173 -7.40 -17.61 -23.92
N SER A 174 -8.45 -16.84 -24.23
CA SER A 174 -8.80 -15.64 -23.44
C SER A 174 -9.26 -16.02 -22.03
N TYR A 175 -8.45 -15.73 -21.01
CA TYR A 175 -8.70 -16.08 -19.61
C TYR A 175 -9.14 -14.88 -18.77
N ALA A 176 -10.01 -15.14 -17.79
CA ALA A 176 -10.70 -14.12 -16.99
C ALA A 176 -9.76 -13.27 -16.13
N LEU A 177 -8.61 -13.82 -15.68
CA LEU A 177 -7.64 -13.12 -14.81
C LEU A 177 -6.97 -11.95 -15.55
N PHE A 178 -6.80 -12.10 -16.86
CA PHE A 178 -6.21 -11.08 -17.73
C PHE A 178 -7.22 -10.53 -18.75
N ARG A 179 -8.50 -10.86 -18.61
CA ARG A 179 -9.49 -10.12 -19.38
C ARG A 179 -9.21 -8.65 -19.08
N PRO A 180 -8.86 -7.82 -20.10
CA PRO A 180 -8.96 -6.39 -19.88
C PRO A 180 -10.37 -6.23 -19.34
N ALA A 181 -10.54 -5.71 -18.14
CA ALA A 181 -11.86 -5.29 -17.69
C ALA A 181 -12.43 -4.59 -18.90
N GLU A 182 -13.50 -5.17 -19.50
CA GLU A 182 -14.18 -4.59 -20.67
C GLU A 182 -14.21 -3.13 -20.34
N THR A 183 -13.48 -2.32 -21.15
CA THR A 183 -13.19 -0.94 -20.74
C THR A 183 -14.50 -0.43 -20.22
N PRO A 184 -14.69 -0.21 -18.92
CA PRO A 184 -16.01 0.08 -18.40
C PRO A 184 -16.42 1.27 -19.22
N ALA A 185 -17.51 1.11 -19.98
CA ALA A 185 -18.01 2.12 -20.90
C ALA A 185 -17.78 3.46 -20.19
N ALA A 186 -16.87 4.30 -20.69
CA ALA A 186 -16.17 5.42 -20.10
C ALA A 186 -16.60 5.65 -18.63
N PRO A 187 -15.69 5.55 -17.63
CA PRO A 187 -16.08 5.51 -16.23
C PRO A 187 -17.21 6.51 -16.04
N PRO A 188 -18.38 6.12 -15.52
CA PRO A 188 -19.53 7.03 -15.42
C PRO A 188 -18.94 8.27 -14.80
N LYS A 189 -18.93 9.39 -15.53
CA LYS A 189 -18.24 10.65 -15.14
C LYS A 189 -18.42 10.77 -13.66
N ALA A 190 -17.34 10.63 -12.89
CA ALA A 190 -17.40 10.46 -11.44
C ALA A 190 -18.36 11.55 -10.97
N LYS A 191 -19.56 11.15 -10.53
CA LYS A 191 -20.56 12.11 -10.03
C LYS A 191 -19.77 12.85 -8.96
N ARG A 192 -19.40 14.11 -9.25
CA ARG A 192 -18.70 14.94 -8.28
C ARG A 192 -19.52 14.83 -7.02
N ASP A 193 -18.91 14.24 -6.00
CA ASP A 193 -19.56 14.01 -4.73
C ASP A 193 -20.10 15.38 -4.29
N PRO A 194 -21.43 15.55 -4.19
CA PRO A 194 -22.03 16.85 -3.85
C PRO A 194 -21.54 17.36 -2.49
N TRP A 195 -21.02 16.48 -1.64
CA TRP A 195 -20.42 16.79 -0.37
C TRP A 195 -19.09 17.55 -0.51
N VAL A 196 -18.25 17.20 -1.49
CA VAL A 196 -16.98 17.90 -1.74
C VAL A 196 -17.25 19.35 -2.17
N GLY A 197 -18.25 19.56 -3.03
CA GLY A 197 -18.67 20.90 -3.42
C GLY A 197 -19.22 21.72 -2.25
N ARG A 198 -20.02 21.11 -1.39
CA ARG A 198 -20.56 21.78 -0.19
C ARG A 198 -19.47 22.14 0.82
N LEU A 199 -18.52 21.23 1.07
CA LEU A 199 -17.37 21.50 1.94
C LEU A 199 -16.48 22.63 1.40
N LEU A 200 -16.27 22.70 0.10
CA LEU A 200 -15.51 23.78 -0.52
C LEU A 200 -16.22 25.14 -0.33
N ILE A 201 -17.55 25.19 -0.56
CA ILE A 201 -18.36 26.40 -0.39
C ILE A 201 -18.33 26.86 1.08
N THR A 202 -18.51 25.94 2.03
CA THR A 202 -18.45 26.27 3.46
C THR A 202 -17.08 26.76 3.90
N ALA A 203 -15.99 26.18 3.38
CA ALA A 203 -14.63 26.63 3.66
C ALA A 203 -14.38 28.05 3.12
N ILE A 204 -14.83 28.35 1.89
CA ILE A 204 -14.73 29.70 1.32
C ILE A 204 -15.53 30.71 2.13
N LEU A 205 -16.73 30.35 2.54
CA LEU A 205 -17.61 31.23 3.32
C LEU A 205 -17.02 31.57 4.70
N LEU A 206 -16.43 30.56 5.37
CA LEU A 206 -15.70 30.77 6.62
C LEU A 206 -14.46 31.65 6.43
N ALA A 207 -13.71 31.48 5.36
CA ALA A 207 -12.57 32.32 5.06
C ALA A 207 -12.98 33.79 4.83
N VAL A 208 -14.07 34.04 4.10
CA VAL A 208 -14.60 35.39 3.88
C VAL A 208 -15.05 36.04 5.19
N ILE A 209 -15.76 35.29 6.03
CA ILE A 209 -16.20 35.80 7.34
C ILE A 209 -14.99 36.17 8.21
N THR A 210 -13.96 35.33 8.23
CA THR A 210 -12.73 35.59 8.99
C THR A 210 -12.02 36.86 8.51
N ILE A 211 -11.93 37.04 7.18
CA ILE A 211 -11.32 38.23 6.60
C ILE A 211 -12.13 39.50 6.94
N LEU A 212 -13.45 39.43 6.82
CA LEU A 212 -14.31 40.55 7.17
C LEU A 212 -14.23 40.92 8.66
N ALA A 213 -14.20 39.93 9.55
CA ALA A 213 -14.00 40.12 10.98
C ALA A 213 -12.64 40.77 11.29
N TYR A 214 -11.59 40.31 10.61
CA TYR A 214 -10.24 40.86 10.76
C TYR A 214 -10.18 42.32 10.28
N VAL A 215 -10.75 42.64 9.12
CA VAL A 215 -10.83 44.01 8.60
C VAL A 215 -11.62 44.90 9.54
N GLY A 216 -12.77 44.42 10.03
CA GLY A 216 -13.58 45.13 11.03
C GLY A 216 -12.81 45.45 12.32
N TYR A 217 -12.07 44.43 12.82
CA TYR A 217 -11.22 44.59 13.99
C TYR A 217 -10.13 45.65 13.79
N VAL A 218 -9.44 45.64 12.66
CA VAL A 218 -8.39 46.62 12.33
C VAL A 218 -8.96 48.03 12.18
N LEU A 219 -10.13 48.17 11.58
CA LEU A 219 -10.82 49.51 11.45
C LEU A 219 -11.23 50.07 12.81
N VAL A 220 -11.79 49.25 13.69
CA VAL A 220 -12.17 49.66 15.07
C VAL A 220 -10.92 50.03 15.88
N LEU A 221 -9.84 49.27 15.78
CA LEU A 221 -8.58 49.56 16.46
C LEU A 221 -7.96 50.86 15.93
N GLY A 222 -7.99 51.07 14.61
CA GLY A 222 -7.50 52.31 13.99
C GLY A 222 -8.27 53.57 14.40
N GLN A 223 -9.57 53.43 14.73
CA GLN A 223 -10.38 54.55 15.24
C GLN A 223 -10.20 54.77 16.77
N ALA A 224 -9.82 53.74 17.53
CA ALA A 224 -9.61 53.84 18.96
C ALA A 224 -8.29 54.54 19.36
N ILE A 225 -7.26 54.44 18.51
CA ILE A 225 -5.94 55.02 18.77
C ILE A 225 -5.94 56.56 18.80
N PRO A 226 -6.65 57.32 17.91
CA PRO A 226 -6.61 58.77 17.97
C PRO A 226 -7.36 59.36 19.16
N SER A 227 -8.32 58.67 19.78
CA SER A 227 -9.05 59.18 20.97
C SER A 227 -8.24 59.09 22.26
N THR A 228 -7.35 58.09 22.35
CA THR A 228 -6.47 57.93 23.54
C THR A 228 -5.28 58.89 23.51
N ALA A 229 -4.76 59.22 22.33
CA ALA A 229 -3.66 60.16 22.15
C ALA A 229 -4.10 61.62 22.46
N ARG A 230 -5.34 62.01 22.20
CA ARG A 230 -5.85 63.34 22.56
C ARG A 230 -6.08 63.53 24.08
N GLY A 231 -6.26 62.46 24.84
CA GLY A 231 -6.42 62.51 26.29
C GLY A 231 -5.10 62.80 27.07
N ILE A 232 -3.97 62.55 26.47
CA ILE A 232 -2.66 62.72 27.13
C ILE A 232 -2.08 64.12 26.90
N GLU A 233 -2.53 64.84 25.86
CA GLU A 233 -2.01 66.19 25.51
C GLU A 233 -2.69 67.35 26.24
N GLN A 234 -3.72 67.06 27.06
CA GLN A 234 -4.43 68.10 27.82
C GLN A 234 -4.04 68.21 29.31
N SER A 235 -2.90 67.72 29.74
CA SER A 235 -2.43 67.92 31.10
C SER A 235 -0.98 68.52 31.16
N PRO A 236 -0.79 69.74 30.69
CA PRO A 236 0.51 70.40 30.88
C PRO A 236 0.62 71.24 32.14
N THR A 237 -0.41 71.28 33.02
CA THR A 237 -0.46 72.29 34.08
C THR A 237 0.03 71.81 35.46
N THR A 238 0.24 70.55 35.69
CA THR A 238 0.63 70.00 37.02
C THR A 238 2.12 69.86 37.25
N LEU A 239 2.95 69.87 36.21
CA LEU A 239 4.43 69.75 36.38
C LEU A 239 5.11 71.10 36.56
N ALA A 240 4.46 72.22 36.16
CA ALA A 240 5.03 73.57 36.33
C ALA A 240 4.90 74.06 37.76
N THR A 241 3.88 73.69 38.50
CA THR A 241 3.64 74.10 39.91
C THR A 241 4.62 73.30 40.87
N TYR A 242 4.97 72.10 40.60
CA TYR A 242 5.87 71.33 41.45
C TYR A 242 7.33 71.78 41.37
N ARG A 243 7.75 72.36 40.25
CA ARG A 243 9.12 72.88 40.08
C ARG A 243 9.34 74.28 40.64
N ALA A 244 8.26 75.04 40.85
CA ALA A 244 8.32 76.36 41.47
C ALA A 244 8.40 76.33 43.02
N THR A 245 7.80 75.27 43.61
CA THR A 245 7.81 75.13 45.10
C THR A 245 9.12 74.52 45.62
N SER A 246 9.84 73.73 44.85
CA SER A 246 11.08 73.11 45.28
C SER A 246 12.31 74.03 45.18
N LEU A 247 12.20 75.16 44.48
CA LEU A 247 13.32 76.14 44.39
C LEU A 247 13.25 77.25 45.48
N GLN A 248 12.15 77.28 46.20
CA GLN A 248 11.95 78.29 47.26
C GLN A 248 12.40 77.77 48.64
N GLU A 249 12.59 76.48 48.82
CA GLU A 249 13.08 75.89 50.08
C GLU A 249 14.60 75.72 50.16
N ILE A 250 15.39 76.13 49.17
CA ILE A 250 16.89 76.02 49.19
C ILE A 250 17.52 77.37 49.36
N SER A 251 16.77 78.44 49.69
CA SER A 251 17.31 79.74 49.95
C SER A 251 16.82 80.32 51.31
N LEU A 252 17.06 79.61 52.42
CA LEU A 252 17.09 80.10 53.79
C LEU A 252 18.22 79.45 54.58
#